data_039555f8a24887774167311d7b65edef
#
_entry.id   039555f8a24887774167311d7b65edef
#
_cell.length_a   1.000
_cell.length_b   1.000
_cell.length_c   1.000
_cell.angle_alpha   90.00
_cell.angle_beta   90.00
_cell.angle_gamma   90.00
#
_symmetry.space_group_name_H-M   'P 1'
#
loop_
_entity.id
_entity.type
_entity.pdbx_description
1 polymer ?
#
loop_
_entity_poly.entity_id
_entity_poly.type
_entity_poly.pdbx_seq_one_letter_code
_entity_poly.pdbx_strand_id
1 'polypeptide(L)'
;MKRRLRRLLTGLLVVLLVGGSGVTWLLRKRMSPEELVRQLEATRNCRAEIEATEVHVFSWPASLEIRGFRMVPRDEVVEAGTALAERKPVQVAETMIAADRLVLEVDLWRLLVGELAVRRLVLDRPDIRGVRAKKGAKSLDLMLGKPVPVVAAVVPAGEAEKTEKEGEEAVPEVPFKASDLPFAATLEEVRIRNGSWTLRNDRKRTFTEVRDFNAAVTGVRVDPANLAAANEAMVSAGGRIVIDNQQLSVRTLDVILTMDGRLQPFDAATGMWNNDLVLECTARKGSVVNRIPTLVRLAERLEKLKADIGLAIELPAEGVLTKDTPLKATVSAGRLVVAENVLFPFDTYRIRLDKDSWLAFGDEQHVFDGRLQASTEVSRKALEGVTAFFAGKDSKLAEIVNKNVLSKILTDKRLLSIPFQSTGEIGHPDVDFSPKFRESLNGAMKDVAKDLLLDAASGGDALKGAVDTLLNGFLKNAKKDAAGEKPGK
;
A
#
# COMPACT_ATOMS: atom_id res chain seq x y z
N MET A 1 -62.70 31.82 -16.24
CA MET A 1 -61.74 30.91 -15.59
C MET A 1 -60.38 30.83 -16.30
N LYS A 2 -60.28 30.65 -17.61
CA LYS A 2 -59.01 30.53 -18.36
C LYS A 2 -58.02 31.71 -18.24
N ARG A 3 -58.48 32.99 -18.17
CA ARG A 3 -57.59 34.17 -18.03
C ARG A 3 -56.96 34.30 -16.65
N ARG A 4 -57.61 33.88 -15.54
CA ARG A 4 -57.07 33.92 -14.19
C ARG A 4 -55.98 32.82 -14.00
N LEU A 5 -56.25 31.62 -14.55
CA LEU A 5 -55.28 30.52 -14.51
C LEU A 5 -53.99 30.88 -15.29
N ARG A 6 -54.13 31.51 -16.46
CA ARG A 6 -52.99 31.95 -17.27
C ARG A 6 -52.17 33.01 -16.57
N ARG A 7 -52.80 33.98 -15.86
CA ARG A 7 -52.06 34.97 -15.04
C ARG A 7 -51.34 34.35 -13.84
N LEU A 8 -51.97 33.38 -13.15
CA LEU A 8 -51.33 32.62 -12.06
C LEU A 8 -50.14 31.79 -12.55
N LEU A 9 -50.27 31.07 -13.67
CA LEU A 9 -49.18 30.33 -14.27
C LEU A 9 -48.05 31.25 -14.76
N THR A 10 -48.37 32.40 -15.35
CA THR A 10 -47.33 33.39 -15.73
C THR A 10 -46.68 33.98 -14.52
N GLY A 11 -47.39 34.29 -13.44
CA GLY A 11 -46.81 34.76 -12.19
C GLY A 11 -45.92 33.72 -11.54
N LEU A 12 -46.33 32.46 -11.47
CA LEU A 12 -45.54 31.35 -10.98
C LEU A 12 -44.28 31.14 -11.82
N LEU A 13 -44.41 31.20 -13.15
CA LEU A 13 -43.27 31.08 -14.07
C LEU A 13 -42.25 32.21 -13.86
N VAL A 14 -42.71 33.45 -13.65
CA VAL A 14 -41.84 34.60 -13.38
C VAL A 14 -41.14 34.43 -12.04
N VAL A 15 -41.84 33.99 -10.99
CA VAL A 15 -41.24 33.71 -9.67
C VAL A 15 -40.22 32.58 -9.77
N LEU A 16 -40.48 31.52 -10.51
CA LEU A 16 -39.54 30.44 -10.76
C LEU A 16 -38.29 30.90 -11.55
N LEU A 17 -38.52 31.73 -12.59
CA LEU A 17 -37.42 32.29 -13.40
C LEU A 17 -36.57 33.28 -12.60
N VAL A 18 -37.18 34.19 -11.87
CA VAL A 18 -36.44 35.18 -11.05
C VAL A 18 -35.78 34.49 -9.86
N GLY A 19 -36.49 33.61 -9.15
CA GLY A 19 -35.92 32.83 -8.05
C GLY A 19 -34.81 31.92 -8.52
N GLY A 20 -35.03 31.19 -9.61
CA GLY A 20 -34.04 30.32 -10.22
C GLY A 20 -32.81 31.10 -10.71
N SER A 21 -32.99 32.26 -11.33
CA SER A 21 -31.89 33.13 -11.77
C SER A 21 -31.07 33.65 -10.58
N GLY A 22 -31.75 34.06 -9.48
CA GLY A 22 -31.09 34.49 -8.23
C GLY A 22 -30.30 33.40 -7.59
N VAL A 23 -30.85 32.18 -7.50
CA VAL A 23 -30.13 31.02 -6.95
C VAL A 23 -28.92 30.67 -7.83
N THR A 24 -29.09 30.67 -9.14
CA THR A 24 -27.98 30.40 -10.08
C THR A 24 -26.88 31.44 -9.96
N TRP A 25 -27.25 32.71 -9.86
CA TRP A 25 -26.29 33.80 -9.69
C TRP A 25 -25.52 33.64 -8.35
N LEU A 26 -26.23 33.35 -7.26
CA LEU A 26 -25.62 33.13 -5.94
C LEU A 26 -24.67 31.93 -5.95
N LEU A 27 -25.08 30.81 -6.55
CA LEU A 27 -24.25 29.61 -6.67
C LEU A 27 -23.05 29.89 -7.56
N ARG A 28 -23.20 30.54 -8.72
CA ARG A 28 -22.08 30.92 -9.58
C ARG A 28 -21.08 31.84 -8.85
N LYS A 29 -21.57 32.79 -8.05
CA LYS A 29 -20.71 33.65 -7.25
C LYS A 29 -19.96 32.86 -6.16
N ARG A 30 -20.66 31.94 -5.46
CA ARG A 30 -20.06 31.11 -4.41
C ARG A 30 -19.11 30.04 -4.95
N MET A 31 -19.31 29.60 -6.19
CA MET A 31 -18.50 28.60 -6.87
C MET A 31 -17.56 29.26 -7.92
N SER A 32 -17.33 30.55 -7.84
CA SER A 32 -16.33 31.20 -8.69
C SER A 32 -14.91 30.73 -8.33
N PRO A 33 -13.97 30.68 -9.29
CA PRO A 33 -12.59 30.28 -9.03
C PRO A 33 -11.97 31.01 -7.84
N GLU A 34 -12.15 32.33 -7.75
CA GLU A 34 -11.59 33.16 -6.71
C GLU A 34 -12.15 32.82 -5.32
N GLU A 35 -13.45 32.55 -5.24
CA GLU A 35 -14.09 32.24 -3.96
C GLU A 35 -13.71 30.85 -3.48
N LEU A 36 -13.64 29.85 -4.39
CA LEU A 36 -13.18 28.50 -4.07
C LEU A 36 -11.70 28.51 -3.63
N VAL A 37 -10.84 29.24 -4.33
CA VAL A 37 -9.43 29.41 -3.93
C VAL A 37 -9.34 30.05 -2.55
N ARG A 38 -10.11 31.12 -2.28
CA ARG A 38 -10.13 31.79 -0.98
C ARG A 38 -10.55 30.84 0.15
N GLN A 39 -11.58 30.02 -0.08
CA GLN A 39 -12.06 29.05 0.91
C GLN A 39 -11.03 27.93 1.16
N LEU A 40 -10.37 27.43 0.13
CA LEU A 40 -9.30 26.44 0.26
C LEU A 40 -8.13 27.02 1.07
N GLU A 41 -7.66 28.19 0.72
CA GLU A 41 -6.54 28.86 1.39
C GLU A 41 -6.88 29.33 2.82
N ALA A 42 -8.15 29.56 3.12
CA ALA A 42 -8.61 29.83 4.48
C ALA A 42 -8.67 28.60 5.38
N THR A 43 -8.87 27.42 4.79
CA THR A 43 -9.05 26.15 5.53
C THR A 43 -7.82 25.24 5.51
N ARG A 44 -6.92 25.43 4.53
CA ARG A 44 -5.74 24.59 4.30
C ARG A 44 -4.46 25.42 4.23
N ASN A 45 -3.35 24.81 4.62
CA ASN A 45 -2.03 25.44 4.55
C ASN A 45 -1.44 25.33 3.13
N CYS A 46 -2.17 25.88 2.17
CA CYS A 46 -1.83 25.79 0.76
C CYS A 46 -2.04 27.13 0.04
N ARG A 47 -1.46 27.21 -1.13
CA ARG A 47 -1.80 28.12 -2.19
C ARG A 47 -2.52 27.33 -3.27
N ALA A 48 -3.65 27.82 -3.75
CA ALA A 48 -4.44 27.15 -4.76
C ALA A 48 -4.66 28.03 -6.00
N GLU A 49 -4.90 27.39 -7.13
CA GLU A 49 -5.27 27.98 -8.40
C GLU A 49 -6.35 27.15 -9.08
N ILE A 50 -7.34 27.82 -9.64
CA ILE A 50 -8.42 27.21 -10.43
C ILE A 50 -8.56 28.05 -11.69
N GLU A 51 -8.42 27.44 -12.88
CA GLU A 51 -8.49 28.15 -14.14
C GLU A 51 -9.93 28.56 -14.48
N ALA A 52 -10.88 27.65 -14.29
CA ALA A 52 -12.28 27.90 -14.60
C ALA A 52 -13.22 27.04 -13.76
N THR A 53 -14.43 27.58 -13.54
CA THR A 53 -15.56 26.83 -12.97
C THR A 53 -16.80 27.01 -13.83
N GLU A 54 -17.52 25.93 -14.06
CA GLU A 54 -18.79 25.94 -14.76
C GLU A 54 -19.87 25.31 -13.89
N VAL A 55 -20.98 26.03 -13.67
CA VAL A 55 -22.09 25.57 -12.83
C VAL A 55 -23.36 25.50 -13.66
N HIS A 56 -23.95 24.32 -13.74
CA HIS A 56 -25.17 24.03 -14.48
C HIS A 56 -26.28 23.55 -13.52
N VAL A 57 -26.99 24.48 -12.90
CA VAL A 57 -28.00 24.19 -11.86
C VAL A 57 -29.28 23.59 -12.47
N PHE A 58 -29.65 24.03 -13.67
CA PHE A 58 -30.89 23.58 -14.35
C PHE A 58 -30.66 22.41 -15.31
N SER A 59 -29.44 21.90 -15.40
CA SER A 59 -29.21 20.64 -16.11
C SER A 59 -29.69 19.45 -15.25
N TRP A 60 -29.97 18.35 -15.92
CA TRP A 60 -30.34 17.12 -15.24
C TRP A 60 -29.32 16.02 -15.56
N PRO A 61 -28.47 15.66 -14.60
CA PRO A 61 -28.27 16.19 -13.23
C PRO A 61 -27.71 17.61 -13.21
N ALA A 62 -27.83 18.30 -12.07
CA ALA A 62 -27.09 19.54 -11.83
C ALA A 62 -25.60 19.23 -11.74
N SER A 63 -24.75 20.09 -12.30
CA SER A 63 -23.32 19.81 -12.32
C SER A 63 -22.45 21.02 -11.97
N LEU A 64 -21.33 20.73 -11.34
CA LEU A 64 -20.20 21.62 -11.13
C LEU A 64 -18.99 21.02 -11.83
N GLU A 65 -18.37 21.79 -12.71
CA GLU A 65 -17.12 21.43 -13.35
C GLU A 65 -16.03 22.45 -12.91
N ILE A 66 -14.88 21.94 -12.47
CA ILE A 66 -13.70 22.71 -12.12
C ILE A 66 -12.59 22.27 -13.07
N ARG A 67 -11.92 23.22 -13.71
CA ARG A 67 -10.79 22.98 -14.64
C ARG A 67 -9.50 23.61 -14.12
N GLY A 68 -8.39 22.96 -14.39
CA GLY A 68 -7.05 23.46 -14.10
C GLY A 68 -6.81 23.67 -12.63
N PHE A 69 -7.29 22.73 -11.78
CA PHE A 69 -7.03 22.79 -10.33
C PHE A 69 -5.58 22.49 -10.02
N ARG A 70 -4.94 23.36 -9.23
CA ARG A 70 -3.59 23.17 -8.69
C ARG A 70 -3.52 23.65 -7.24
N MET A 71 -2.79 22.92 -6.42
CA MET A 71 -2.57 23.26 -5.02
C MET A 71 -1.13 22.89 -4.62
N VAL A 72 -0.42 23.85 -4.01
CA VAL A 72 0.96 23.70 -3.52
C VAL A 72 1.05 24.20 -2.07
N PRO A 73 2.10 23.84 -1.30
CA PRO A 73 2.33 24.41 0.01
C PRO A 73 2.39 25.96 -0.07
N ARG A 74 1.87 26.62 0.95
CA ARG A 74 1.90 28.07 1.05
C ARG A 74 3.32 28.55 1.31
N ASP A 75 3.76 29.52 0.54
CA ASP A 75 4.94 30.32 0.83
C ASP A 75 4.48 31.69 1.44
N GLU A 76 4.39 31.73 2.75
CA GLU A 76 3.84 32.87 3.47
C GLU A 76 4.69 34.13 3.35
N VAL A 77 5.99 33.98 3.10
CA VAL A 77 6.94 35.13 3.05
C VAL A 77 6.73 35.97 1.78
N VAL A 78 6.38 35.31 0.67
CA VAL A 78 6.33 35.95 -0.66
C VAL A 78 4.94 36.48 -1.03
N GLU A 79 3.86 35.86 -0.50
CA GLU A 79 2.51 36.05 -1.05
C GLU A 79 1.45 36.52 -0.02
N ALA A 80 1.81 36.59 1.25
CA ALA A 80 0.89 37.10 2.27
C ALA A 80 0.46 38.56 1.92
N GLY A 81 -0.85 38.73 1.71
CA GLY A 81 -1.44 40.04 1.38
C GLY A 81 -1.47 40.40 -0.11
N THR A 82 -0.92 39.58 -1.01
CA THR A 82 -1.04 39.83 -2.46
C THR A 82 -2.45 39.49 -2.95
N ALA A 83 -3.08 40.42 -3.69
CA ALA A 83 -4.39 40.16 -4.30
C ALA A 83 -4.32 39.01 -5.31
N LEU A 84 -5.37 38.16 -5.38
CA LEU A 84 -5.40 36.94 -6.24
C LEU A 84 -5.04 37.28 -7.70
N ALA A 85 -5.50 38.40 -8.24
CA ALA A 85 -5.24 38.85 -9.61
C ALA A 85 -3.78 39.22 -9.89
N GLU A 86 -3.00 39.55 -8.84
CA GLU A 86 -1.60 39.98 -8.93
C GLU A 86 -0.60 38.83 -8.66
N ARG A 87 -1.11 37.68 -8.24
CA ARG A 87 -0.27 36.52 -7.94
C ARG A 87 0.28 35.86 -9.20
N LYS A 88 1.51 35.42 -9.11
CA LYS A 88 2.09 34.61 -10.19
C LYS A 88 1.37 33.25 -10.26
N PRO A 89 1.24 32.63 -11.46
CA PRO A 89 0.69 31.30 -11.62
C PRO A 89 1.41 30.28 -10.75
N VAL A 90 0.66 29.31 -10.22
CA VAL A 90 1.20 28.19 -9.44
C VAL A 90 2.12 27.35 -10.33
N GLN A 91 3.38 27.26 -9.95
CA GLN A 91 4.36 26.43 -10.66
C GLN A 91 4.33 24.99 -10.15
N VAL A 92 4.80 24.06 -10.99
CA VAL A 92 4.99 22.67 -10.61
C VAL A 92 6.00 22.58 -9.47
N ALA A 93 5.59 22.01 -8.33
CA ALA A 93 6.41 21.86 -7.14
C ALA A 93 6.60 20.38 -6.77
N GLU A 94 7.58 20.11 -5.90
CA GLU A 94 7.80 18.75 -5.37
C GLU A 94 6.62 18.23 -4.54
N THR A 95 5.90 19.13 -3.89
CA THR A 95 4.62 18.83 -3.20
C THR A 95 3.53 19.58 -3.91
N MET A 96 2.60 18.86 -4.49
CA MET A 96 1.52 19.40 -5.29
C MET A 96 0.35 18.42 -5.36
N ILE A 97 -0.85 18.99 -5.42
CA ILE A 97 -2.04 18.27 -5.91
C ILE A 97 -2.57 19.05 -7.11
N ALA A 98 -2.68 18.41 -8.24
CA ALA A 98 -3.24 18.99 -9.45
C ALA A 98 -4.28 18.06 -10.07
N ALA A 99 -5.21 18.62 -10.82
CA ALA A 99 -6.15 17.86 -11.65
C ALA A 99 -6.56 18.72 -12.84
N ASP A 100 -6.65 18.11 -14.00
CA ASP A 100 -7.10 18.84 -15.18
C ASP A 100 -8.57 19.20 -15.10
N ARG A 101 -9.36 18.27 -14.57
CA ARG A 101 -10.80 18.42 -14.49
C ARG A 101 -11.39 17.64 -13.31
N LEU A 102 -12.29 18.30 -12.57
CA LEU A 102 -13.15 17.69 -11.57
C LEU A 102 -14.59 17.95 -11.96
N VAL A 103 -15.42 16.91 -11.99
CA VAL A 103 -16.85 17.01 -12.29
C VAL A 103 -17.64 16.41 -11.14
N LEU A 104 -18.56 17.18 -10.58
CA LEU A 104 -19.52 16.74 -9.58
C LEU A 104 -20.93 16.87 -10.17
N GLU A 105 -21.67 15.77 -10.19
CA GLU A 105 -23.07 15.72 -10.64
C GLU A 105 -23.97 15.32 -9.47
N VAL A 106 -24.99 16.13 -9.19
CA VAL A 106 -25.90 15.96 -8.04
C VAL A 106 -27.35 15.95 -8.51
N ASP A 107 -28.15 15.08 -7.92
CA ASP A 107 -29.60 15.06 -8.11
C ASP A 107 -30.30 15.98 -7.11
N LEU A 108 -30.56 17.21 -7.54
CA LEU A 108 -31.18 18.23 -6.68
C LEU A 108 -32.60 17.87 -6.26
N TRP A 109 -33.35 17.05 -7.02
CA TRP A 109 -34.71 16.65 -6.64
C TRP A 109 -34.71 15.71 -5.43
N ARG A 110 -33.77 14.78 -5.38
CA ARG A 110 -33.60 13.91 -4.23
C ARG A 110 -33.19 14.69 -2.97
N LEU A 111 -32.37 15.72 -3.16
CA LEU A 111 -31.99 16.61 -2.05
C LEU A 111 -33.21 17.34 -1.44
N LEU A 112 -34.19 17.72 -2.28
CA LEU A 112 -35.43 18.36 -1.80
C LEU A 112 -36.31 17.41 -0.97
N VAL A 113 -36.20 16.12 -1.15
CA VAL A 113 -36.92 15.12 -0.36
C VAL A 113 -36.09 14.54 0.78
N GLY A 114 -34.93 15.15 1.08
CA GLY A 114 -34.06 14.75 2.20
C GLY A 114 -33.16 13.58 1.89
N GLU A 115 -32.76 13.39 0.62
CA GLU A 115 -31.81 12.36 0.20
C GLU A 115 -30.62 13.01 -0.52
N LEU A 116 -29.38 12.78 -0.04
CA LEU A 116 -28.19 13.20 -0.75
C LEU A 116 -27.87 12.19 -1.86
N ALA A 117 -28.14 12.56 -3.10
CA ALA A 117 -27.84 11.73 -4.25
C ALA A 117 -26.79 12.39 -5.15
N VAL A 118 -25.57 11.93 -5.02
CA VAL A 118 -24.47 12.26 -5.92
C VAL A 118 -24.46 11.21 -7.04
N ARG A 119 -24.69 11.65 -8.28
CA ARG A 119 -24.65 10.75 -9.43
C ARG A 119 -23.23 10.42 -9.82
N ARG A 120 -22.40 11.44 -9.95
CA ARG A 120 -21.03 11.24 -10.40
C ARG A 120 -20.06 12.25 -9.81
N LEU A 121 -18.92 11.75 -9.38
CA LEU A 121 -17.73 12.54 -9.05
C LEU A 121 -16.57 11.99 -9.88
N VAL A 122 -16.08 12.77 -10.84
CA VAL A 122 -14.97 12.36 -11.72
C VAL A 122 -13.79 13.29 -11.51
N LEU A 123 -12.63 12.69 -11.38
CA LEU A 123 -11.33 13.37 -11.29
C LEU A 123 -10.46 12.90 -12.46
N ASP A 124 -10.26 13.78 -13.43
CA ASP A 124 -9.50 13.50 -14.65
C ASP A 124 -8.04 13.96 -14.46
N ARG A 125 -7.11 13.06 -14.73
CA ARG A 125 -5.65 13.25 -14.68
C ARG A 125 -5.17 13.93 -13.40
N PRO A 126 -5.55 13.43 -12.21
CA PRO A 126 -4.94 13.96 -10.98
C PRO A 126 -3.45 13.62 -10.96
N ASP A 127 -2.65 14.63 -10.58
CA ASP A 127 -1.21 14.48 -10.32
C ASP A 127 -0.94 14.87 -8.86
N ILE A 128 -0.57 13.89 -8.05
CA ILE A 128 -0.32 14.07 -6.61
C ILE A 128 1.16 13.82 -6.35
N ARG A 129 1.85 14.81 -5.81
CA ARG A 129 3.27 14.76 -5.48
C ARG A 129 3.49 15.01 -4.01
N GLY A 130 4.28 14.18 -3.37
CA GLY A 130 4.59 14.32 -1.96
C GLY A 130 6.04 14.01 -1.63
N VAL A 131 6.52 14.59 -0.54
CA VAL A 131 7.84 14.37 0.02
C VAL A 131 7.70 13.94 1.47
N ARG A 132 8.38 12.87 1.85
CA ARG A 132 8.59 12.48 3.23
C ARG A 132 10.04 12.78 3.60
N ALA A 133 10.26 13.88 4.29
CA ALA A 133 11.59 14.28 4.73
C ALA A 133 12.20 13.29 5.73
N LYS A 134 13.52 13.36 5.95
CA LYS A 134 14.22 12.52 6.93
C LYS A 134 13.69 12.69 8.35
N LYS A 135 13.35 13.91 8.71
CA LYS A 135 12.72 14.29 9.99
C LYS A 135 11.50 15.17 9.69
N GLY A 136 10.41 14.95 10.43
CA GLY A 136 9.20 15.77 10.29
C GLY A 136 8.02 15.04 9.64
N ALA A 137 6.94 15.78 9.46
CA ALA A 137 5.69 15.31 8.85
C ALA A 137 5.84 15.14 7.33
N LYS A 138 4.90 14.42 6.73
CA LYS A 138 4.80 14.35 5.27
C LYS A 138 4.37 15.72 4.73
N SER A 139 4.96 16.14 3.61
CA SER A 139 4.66 17.45 3.02
C SER A 139 3.19 17.62 2.62
N LEU A 140 2.54 16.54 2.18
CA LEU A 140 1.10 16.54 1.89
C LEU A 140 0.26 16.76 3.16
N ASP A 141 0.61 16.11 4.28
CA ASP A 141 -0.10 16.27 5.56
C ASP A 141 0.01 17.73 6.05
N LEU A 142 1.18 18.35 5.90
CA LEU A 142 1.37 19.77 6.23
C LEU A 142 0.53 20.69 5.33
N MET A 143 0.50 20.43 4.03
CA MET A 143 -0.27 21.23 3.05
C MET A 143 -1.78 21.10 3.28
N LEU A 144 -2.27 19.90 3.58
CA LEU A 144 -3.68 19.62 3.84
C LEU A 144 -4.12 20.00 5.26
N GLY A 145 -3.17 20.27 6.15
CA GLY A 145 -3.42 20.72 7.51
C GLY A 145 -4.04 22.13 7.58
N LYS A 146 -4.38 22.58 8.79
CA LYS A 146 -4.86 23.95 9.03
C LYS A 146 -3.76 24.95 8.70
N PRO A 147 -4.11 26.17 8.26
CA PRO A 147 -3.12 27.23 8.04
C PRO A 147 -2.33 27.52 9.32
N VAL A 148 -1.01 27.59 9.20
CA VAL A 148 -0.18 28.01 10.33
C VAL A 148 -0.41 29.51 10.52
N PRO A 149 -0.83 30.00 11.71
CA PRO A 149 -1.00 31.42 11.93
C PRO A 149 0.35 32.12 11.71
N VAL A 150 0.34 33.23 10.95
CA VAL A 150 1.51 34.10 10.80
C VAL A 150 1.77 34.70 12.18
N VAL A 151 2.61 34.06 12.97
CA VAL A 151 3.20 34.72 14.12
C VAL A 151 4.15 35.73 13.53
N ALA A 152 3.79 37.03 13.66
CA ALA A 152 4.63 38.12 13.23
C ALA A 152 6.05 37.86 13.77
N ALA A 153 6.96 37.50 12.86
CA ALA A 153 8.34 37.19 13.18
C ALA A 153 9.07 38.48 13.57
N VAL A 154 8.85 38.91 14.81
CA VAL A 154 9.70 39.85 15.50
C VAL A 154 10.10 39.17 16.80
N VAL A 155 10.95 38.16 16.71
CA VAL A 155 11.78 37.76 17.83
C VAL A 155 13.21 37.76 17.32
N PRO A 156 14.08 38.60 17.92
CA PRO A 156 15.50 38.67 17.54
C PRO A 156 16.14 37.29 17.78
N ALA A 157 17.05 36.91 16.88
CA ALA A 157 17.83 35.70 16.96
C ALA A 157 18.68 35.70 18.24
N GLY A 158 18.17 35.05 19.27
CA GLY A 158 18.83 34.88 20.54
C GLY A 158 17.87 34.16 21.49
N GLU A 159 18.19 32.91 21.81
CA GLU A 159 17.48 32.04 22.73
C GLU A 159 16.34 31.20 22.12
N ALA A 160 16.73 30.25 21.27
CA ALA A 160 15.93 29.07 21.02
C ALA A 160 16.10 28.09 22.21
N GLU A 161 15.62 28.49 23.37
CA GLU A 161 15.49 27.58 24.51
C GLU A 161 14.20 26.79 24.37
N LYS A 162 14.39 25.48 24.49
CA LYS A 162 13.41 24.42 24.50
C LYS A 162 12.06 24.79 25.12
N THR A 163 11.10 25.18 24.30
CA THR A 163 9.71 25.03 24.68
C THR A 163 9.26 23.66 24.18
N GLU A 164 9.44 22.66 25.03
CA GLU A 164 8.65 21.42 24.94
C GLU A 164 7.20 21.88 24.87
N LYS A 165 6.58 21.67 23.71
CA LYS A 165 5.15 21.80 23.56
C LYS A 165 4.54 20.77 24.52
N GLU A 166 4.15 21.25 25.71
CA GLU A 166 3.15 20.58 26.53
C GLU A 166 2.00 20.24 25.61
N GLY A 167 1.66 18.94 25.59
CA GLY A 167 0.69 18.37 24.69
C GLY A 167 -0.61 19.17 24.70
N GLU A 168 -0.98 19.72 23.57
CA GLU A 168 -2.39 19.72 23.22
C GLU A 168 -2.81 18.25 23.29
N GLU A 169 -3.47 17.88 24.38
CA GLU A 169 -4.19 16.62 24.46
C GLU A 169 -5.05 16.55 23.21
N ALA A 170 -4.64 15.66 22.30
CA ALA A 170 -5.40 15.39 21.08
C ALA A 170 -6.81 15.02 21.59
N VAL A 171 -7.76 15.94 21.40
CA VAL A 171 -9.17 15.65 21.66
C VAL A 171 -9.43 14.36 20.91
N PRO A 172 -9.81 13.27 21.60
CA PRO A 172 -9.99 11.99 20.94
C PRO A 172 -10.99 12.21 19.80
N GLU A 173 -10.54 12.00 18.56
CA GLU A 173 -11.42 12.10 17.40
C GLU A 173 -12.55 11.11 17.63
N VAL A 174 -13.76 11.65 17.85
CA VAL A 174 -14.95 10.83 17.98
C VAL A 174 -15.12 10.11 16.64
N PRO A 175 -15.06 8.78 16.60
CA PRO A 175 -15.12 8.06 15.34
C PRO A 175 -16.46 8.35 14.64
N PHE A 176 -16.39 8.66 13.36
CA PHE A 176 -17.54 8.95 12.52
C PHE A 176 -18.51 7.77 12.48
N LYS A 177 -19.79 8.02 12.66
CA LYS A 177 -20.86 7.01 12.67
C LYS A 177 -21.86 7.24 11.54
N ALA A 178 -22.53 6.19 11.13
CA ALA A 178 -23.62 6.30 10.17
C ALA A 178 -24.72 7.25 10.66
N SER A 179 -24.98 7.28 11.98
CA SER A 179 -25.94 8.20 12.61
C SER A 179 -25.59 9.69 12.46
N ASP A 180 -24.34 10.01 12.14
CA ASP A 180 -23.90 11.39 11.90
C ASP A 180 -24.30 11.87 10.50
N LEU A 181 -24.73 10.96 9.62
CA LEU A 181 -25.35 11.30 8.34
C LEU A 181 -26.77 11.78 8.58
N PRO A 182 -27.12 13.00 8.16
CA PRO A 182 -28.45 13.57 8.41
C PRO A 182 -29.59 12.88 7.62
N PHE A 183 -29.23 12.09 6.59
CA PHE A 183 -30.18 11.40 5.70
C PHE A 183 -29.48 10.27 4.93
N ALA A 184 -30.28 9.44 4.25
CA ALA A 184 -29.75 8.42 3.36
C ALA A 184 -28.89 9.05 2.24
N ALA A 185 -27.74 8.44 1.98
CA ALA A 185 -26.79 8.90 0.99
C ALA A 185 -26.63 7.86 -0.11
N THR A 186 -26.73 8.31 -1.35
CA THR A 186 -26.40 7.52 -2.53
C THR A 186 -25.32 8.21 -3.34
N LEU A 187 -24.32 7.44 -3.75
CA LEU A 187 -23.25 7.89 -4.64
C LEU A 187 -23.10 6.84 -5.74
N GLU A 188 -23.58 7.18 -6.94
CA GLU A 188 -23.62 6.21 -8.03
C GLU A 188 -22.21 5.89 -8.53
N GLU A 189 -21.37 6.90 -8.72
CA GLU A 189 -20.00 6.73 -9.20
C GLU A 189 -19.04 7.79 -8.67
N VAL A 190 -17.91 7.35 -8.12
CA VAL A 190 -16.68 8.15 -7.99
C VAL A 190 -15.64 7.55 -8.91
N ARG A 191 -15.01 8.34 -9.76
CA ARG A 191 -14.04 7.84 -10.73
C ARG A 191 -12.79 8.72 -10.80
N ILE A 192 -11.64 8.09 -10.75
CA ILE A 192 -10.33 8.66 -11.08
C ILE A 192 -9.91 8.11 -12.44
N ARG A 193 -9.46 8.96 -13.34
CA ARG A 193 -8.99 8.59 -14.67
C ARG A 193 -7.56 9.09 -14.88
N ASN A 194 -6.70 8.18 -15.33
CA ASN A 194 -5.31 8.49 -15.71
C ASN A 194 -4.55 9.30 -14.66
N GLY A 195 -4.76 8.96 -13.39
CA GLY A 195 -4.07 9.60 -12.28
C GLY A 195 -2.59 9.23 -12.22
N SER A 196 -1.80 10.13 -11.66
CA SER A 196 -0.42 9.89 -11.28
C SER A 196 -0.20 10.27 -9.83
N TRP A 197 0.65 9.50 -9.16
CA TRP A 197 1.06 9.80 -7.80
C TRP A 197 2.54 9.54 -7.64
N THR A 198 3.27 10.51 -7.07
CA THR A 198 4.69 10.36 -6.78
C THR A 198 4.96 10.65 -5.31
N LEU A 199 5.78 9.84 -4.70
CA LEU A 199 6.24 10.01 -3.32
C LEU A 199 7.75 9.85 -3.24
N ARG A 200 8.46 10.94 -2.92
CA ARG A 200 9.86 10.88 -2.56
C ARG A 200 10.00 10.66 -1.05
N ASN A 201 10.66 9.60 -0.65
CA ASN A 201 10.94 9.29 0.74
C ASN A 201 12.45 9.44 1.02
N ASP A 202 12.85 10.60 1.54
CA ASP A 202 14.25 10.93 1.82
C ASP A 202 14.82 10.11 3.00
N ARG A 203 13.95 9.63 3.90
CA ARG A 203 14.35 8.75 5.01
C ARG A 203 14.80 7.38 4.50
N LYS A 204 14.04 6.79 3.57
CA LYS A 204 14.33 5.47 2.99
C LYS A 204 15.13 5.58 1.68
N ARG A 205 15.35 6.78 1.18
CA ARG A 205 15.95 7.05 -0.13
C ARG A 205 15.23 6.29 -1.25
N THR A 206 13.90 6.29 -1.21
CA THR A 206 13.07 5.67 -2.23
C THR A 206 12.23 6.70 -2.95
N PHE A 207 11.99 6.45 -4.22
CA PHE A 207 11.05 7.18 -5.04
C PHE A 207 9.97 6.21 -5.51
N THR A 208 8.73 6.45 -5.10
CA THR A 208 7.57 5.66 -5.51
C THR A 208 6.75 6.46 -6.51
N GLU A 209 6.39 5.83 -7.60
CA GLU A 209 5.55 6.40 -8.63
C GLU A 209 4.42 5.43 -8.97
N VAL A 210 3.19 5.95 -9.00
CA VAL A 210 2.02 5.25 -9.54
C VAL A 210 1.61 5.95 -10.82
N ARG A 211 1.52 5.22 -11.92
CA ARG A 211 1.17 5.73 -13.25
C ARG A 211 -0.12 5.09 -13.73
N ASP A 212 -0.79 5.79 -14.64
CA ASP A 212 -2.01 5.30 -15.31
C ASP A 212 -3.03 4.78 -14.30
N PHE A 213 -3.10 5.45 -13.14
CA PHE A 213 -3.99 5.07 -12.06
C PHE A 213 -5.43 5.38 -12.45
N ASN A 214 -6.22 4.33 -12.53
CA ASN A 214 -7.65 4.42 -12.74
C ASN A 214 -8.34 3.76 -11.55
N ALA A 215 -9.34 4.42 -10.99
CA ALA A 215 -10.12 3.86 -9.90
C ALA A 215 -11.59 4.25 -10.04
N ALA A 216 -12.46 3.37 -9.59
CA ALA A 216 -13.88 3.67 -9.49
C ALA A 216 -14.44 3.07 -8.20
N VAL A 217 -15.30 3.84 -7.55
CA VAL A 217 -16.20 3.37 -6.48
C VAL A 217 -17.60 3.56 -7.01
N THR A 218 -18.39 2.50 -7.05
CA THR A 218 -19.72 2.52 -7.65
C THR A 218 -20.76 1.95 -6.70
N GLY A 219 -21.99 2.41 -6.85
CA GLY A 219 -23.14 1.87 -6.16
C GLY A 219 -23.11 2.06 -4.65
N VAL A 220 -22.43 3.11 -4.14
CA VAL A 220 -22.45 3.43 -2.72
C VAL A 220 -23.86 3.74 -2.29
N ARG A 221 -24.38 2.97 -1.36
CA ARG A 221 -25.69 3.18 -0.72
C ARG A 221 -25.53 3.03 0.76
N VAL A 222 -25.91 4.06 1.49
CA VAL A 222 -25.90 4.05 2.97
C VAL A 222 -27.24 4.60 3.44
N ASP A 223 -27.98 3.78 4.16
CA ASP A 223 -29.16 4.20 4.89
C ASP A 223 -28.82 4.14 6.40
N PRO A 224 -28.64 5.28 7.07
CA PRO A 224 -28.32 5.33 8.49
C PRO A 224 -29.37 4.64 9.37
N ALA A 225 -30.61 4.59 8.92
CA ALA A 225 -31.71 3.94 9.65
C ALA A 225 -31.72 2.41 9.44
N ASN A 226 -31.11 1.91 8.35
CA ASN A 226 -31.14 0.50 8.01
C ASN A 226 -29.86 0.06 7.27
N LEU A 227 -28.73 0.02 7.99
CA LEU A 227 -27.44 -0.41 7.46
C LEU A 227 -27.43 -1.86 6.94
N ALA A 228 -28.32 -2.70 7.44
CA ALA A 228 -28.42 -4.09 6.97
C ALA A 228 -28.96 -4.19 5.54
N ALA A 229 -29.78 -3.21 5.11
CA ALA A 229 -30.36 -3.19 3.77
C ALA A 229 -29.53 -2.37 2.77
N ALA A 230 -28.81 -1.34 3.24
CA ALA A 230 -28.06 -0.43 2.37
C ALA A 230 -26.76 0.04 3.05
N ASN A 231 -25.67 -0.68 2.77
CA ASN A 231 -24.35 -0.41 3.33
C ASN A 231 -23.27 -1.12 2.49
N GLU A 232 -23.24 -0.84 1.18
CA GLU A 232 -22.30 -1.48 0.28
C GLU A 232 -21.78 -0.54 -0.80
N ALA A 233 -20.61 -0.85 -1.31
CA ALA A 233 -20.02 -0.24 -2.50
C ALA A 233 -19.12 -1.23 -3.22
N MET A 234 -19.02 -1.07 -4.54
CA MET A 234 -18.05 -1.77 -5.36
C MET A 234 -16.85 -0.86 -5.60
N VAL A 235 -15.65 -1.43 -5.50
CA VAL A 235 -14.40 -0.72 -5.74
C VAL A 235 -13.66 -1.42 -6.85
N SER A 236 -13.15 -0.67 -7.82
CA SER A 236 -12.20 -1.18 -8.81
C SER A 236 -11.04 -0.21 -8.95
N ALA A 237 -9.83 -0.72 -9.16
CA ALA A 237 -8.68 0.13 -9.45
C ALA A 237 -7.64 -0.61 -10.28
N GLY A 238 -6.77 0.15 -10.94
CA GLY A 238 -5.63 -0.39 -11.66
C GLY A 238 -4.60 0.69 -11.93
N GLY A 239 -3.36 0.26 -12.12
CA GLY A 239 -2.25 1.15 -12.40
C GLY A 239 -0.92 0.42 -12.38
N ARG A 240 0.14 1.16 -12.68
CA ARG A 240 1.52 0.67 -12.63
C ARG A 240 2.23 1.32 -11.46
N ILE A 241 2.80 0.50 -10.57
CA ILE A 241 3.55 0.94 -9.39
C ILE A 241 5.03 0.71 -9.66
N VAL A 242 5.81 1.78 -9.59
CA VAL A 242 7.26 1.77 -9.76
C VAL A 242 7.90 2.26 -8.46
N ILE A 243 8.89 1.51 -7.96
CA ILE A 243 9.68 1.92 -6.79
C ILE A 243 11.15 1.87 -7.17
N ASP A 244 11.80 3.03 -7.14
CA ASP A 244 13.23 3.17 -7.37
C ASP A 244 13.95 3.36 -6.02
N ASN A 245 14.98 2.56 -5.77
CA ASN A 245 15.88 2.74 -4.65
C ASN A 245 17.05 3.63 -5.07
N GLN A 246 17.06 4.86 -4.61
CA GLN A 246 18.05 5.88 -4.98
C GLN A 246 19.45 5.56 -4.42
N GLN A 247 19.53 4.83 -3.29
CA GLN A 247 20.81 4.45 -2.70
C GLN A 247 21.54 3.39 -3.54
N LEU A 248 20.78 2.46 -4.10
CA LEU A 248 21.31 1.37 -4.94
C LEU A 248 21.30 1.73 -6.42
N SER A 249 20.70 2.86 -6.80
CA SER A 249 20.46 3.28 -8.18
C SER A 249 19.77 2.20 -9.03
N VAL A 250 18.82 1.47 -8.42
CA VAL A 250 18.08 0.39 -9.08
C VAL A 250 16.59 0.54 -8.88
N ARG A 251 15.83 0.09 -9.89
CA ARG A 251 14.40 -0.11 -9.77
C ARG A 251 14.14 -1.39 -8.99
N THR A 252 13.50 -1.27 -7.83
CA THR A 252 13.22 -2.42 -6.95
C THR A 252 11.87 -3.06 -7.25
N LEU A 253 10.92 -2.28 -7.76
CA LEU A 253 9.59 -2.77 -8.09
C LEU A 253 9.07 -2.08 -9.36
N ASP A 254 8.46 -2.84 -10.25
CA ASP A 254 7.74 -2.36 -11.41
C ASP A 254 6.57 -3.31 -11.67
N VAL A 255 5.42 -3.03 -11.05
CA VAL A 255 4.28 -3.94 -11.02
C VAL A 255 3.06 -3.28 -11.64
N ILE A 256 2.40 -4.00 -12.55
CA ILE A 256 1.09 -3.64 -13.08
C ILE A 256 0.05 -4.39 -12.26
N LEU A 257 -0.83 -3.65 -11.60
CA LEU A 257 -1.85 -4.16 -10.71
C LEU A 257 -3.24 -3.79 -11.20
N THR A 258 -4.17 -4.74 -11.09
CA THR A 258 -5.62 -4.46 -11.15
C THR A 258 -6.26 -5.04 -9.92
N MET A 259 -7.30 -4.40 -9.40
CA MET A 259 -8.07 -4.88 -8.27
C MET A 259 -9.54 -4.56 -8.44
N ASP A 260 -10.36 -5.47 -7.96
CA ASP A 260 -11.80 -5.33 -7.79
C ASP A 260 -12.14 -5.71 -6.36
N GLY A 261 -13.17 -5.09 -5.78
CA GLY A 261 -13.51 -5.37 -4.40
C GLY A 261 -14.89 -4.89 -3.98
N ARG A 262 -15.28 -5.30 -2.78
CA ARG A 262 -16.49 -4.86 -2.10
C ARG A 262 -16.13 -4.19 -0.79
N LEU A 263 -16.66 -3.01 -0.58
CA LEU A 263 -16.50 -2.19 0.62
C LEU A 263 -17.83 -2.15 1.36
N GLN A 264 -17.78 -2.36 2.67
CA GLN A 264 -18.86 -2.02 3.59
C GLN A 264 -18.47 -0.74 4.33
N PRO A 265 -19.07 0.43 4.00
CA PRO A 265 -18.67 1.71 4.59
C PRO A 265 -18.83 1.78 6.10
N PHE A 266 -19.82 1.09 6.67
CA PHE A 266 -20.08 1.10 8.10
C PHE A 266 -20.24 -0.33 8.65
N ASP A 267 -19.83 -0.55 9.87
CA ASP A 267 -20.16 -1.76 10.60
C ASP A 267 -21.65 -1.78 10.92
N ALA A 268 -22.37 -2.81 10.50
CA ALA A 268 -23.82 -2.88 10.60
C ALA A 268 -24.32 -3.00 12.04
N ALA A 269 -23.51 -3.50 12.97
CA ALA A 269 -23.89 -3.68 14.38
C ALA A 269 -23.65 -2.41 15.21
N THR A 270 -22.53 -1.72 14.96
CA THR A 270 -22.11 -0.56 15.75
C THR A 270 -22.42 0.78 15.08
N GLY A 271 -22.68 0.76 13.77
CA GLY A 271 -22.82 1.96 12.94
C GLY A 271 -21.53 2.76 12.77
N MET A 272 -20.40 2.27 13.25
CA MET A 272 -19.11 2.96 13.13
C MET A 272 -18.56 2.86 11.72
N TRP A 273 -17.82 3.88 11.31
CA TRP A 273 -17.08 3.85 10.04
C TRP A 273 -16.20 2.59 9.98
N ASN A 274 -16.37 1.83 8.93
CA ASN A 274 -15.67 0.57 8.71
C ASN A 274 -14.89 0.65 7.39
N ASN A 275 -13.60 0.28 7.44
CA ASN A 275 -12.76 0.23 6.27
C ASN A 275 -12.56 -1.21 5.78
N ASP A 276 -13.46 -2.13 6.15
CA ASP A 276 -13.33 -3.52 5.73
C ASP A 276 -13.61 -3.63 4.23
N LEU A 277 -12.64 -4.17 3.52
CA LEU A 277 -12.65 -4.28 2.08
C LEU A 277 -12.18 -5.68 1.68
N VAL A 278 -13.01 -6.40 0.95
CA VAL A 278 -12.63 -7.67 0.31
C VAL A 278 -12.13 -7.36 -1.09
N LEU A 279 -10.90 -7.76 -1.39
CA LEU A 279 -10.19 -7.46 -2.62
C LEU A 279 -9.84 -8.71 -3.41
N GLU A 280 -10.05 -8.66 -4.71
CA GLU A 280 -9.45 -9.54 -5.70
C GLU A 280 -8.45 -8.73 -6.53
N CYS A 281 -7.16 -8.95 -6.27
CA CYS A 281 -6.08 -8.26 -6.97
C CYS A 281 -5.48 -9.18 -8.02
N THR A 282 -4.93 -8.62 -9.08
CA THR A 282 -4.15 -9.38 -10.07
C THR A 282 -2.86 -8.62 -10.38
N ALA A 283 -1.73 -9.24 -10.04
CA ALA A 283 -0.44 -8.80 -10.54
C ALA A 283 -0.27 -9.33 -11.97
N ARG A 284 -0.06 -8.44 -12.93
CA ARG A 284 -0.01 -8.78 -14.36
C ARG A 284 1.34 -9.35 -14.75
N LYS A 285 1.32 -10.25 -15.73
CA LYS A 285 2.51 -10.76 -16.43
C LYS A 285 3.41 -9.60 -16.87
N GLY A 286 4.74 -9.80 -16.76
CA GLY A 286 5.74 -8.77 -17.05
C GLY A 286 6.03 -7.83 -15.90
N SER A 287 5.33 -7.95 -14.76
CA SER A 287 5.71 -7.27 -13.52
C SER A 287 7.08 -7.74 -13.06
N VAL A 288 7.91 -6.80 -12.60
CA VAL A 288 9.31 -7.04 -12.22
C VAL A 288 9.51 -6.74 -10.73
N VAL A 289 10.21 -7.62 -10.06
CA VAL A 289 10.74 -7.40 -8.71
C VAL A 289 12.27 -7.50 -8.76
N ASN A 290 12.98 -6.56 -8.13
CA ASN A 290 14.43 -6.55 -8.14
C ASN A 290 14.95 -6.13 -6.77
N ARG A 291 15.80 -6.98 -6.18
CA ARG A 291 16.44 -6.71 -4.87
C ARG A 291 15.46 -6.26 -3.78
N ILE A 292 14.24 -6.82 -3.77
CA ILE A 292 13.32 -6.55 -2.66
C ILE A 292 13.95 -7.04 -1.35
N PRO A 293 13.82 -6.29 -0.24
CA PRO A 293 14.54 -6.58 1.01
C PRO A 293 14.36 -8.01 1.50
N THR A 294 13.16 -8.55 1.45
CA THR A 294 12.85 -9.95 1.85
C THR A 294 13.68 -10.97 1.05
N LEU A 295 13.77 -10.81 -0.28
CA LEU A 295 14.55 -11.74 -1.12
C LEU A 295 16.05 -11.59 -0.90
N VAL A 296 16.54 -10.37 -0.67
CA VAL A 296 17.94 -10.12 -0.34
C VAL A 296 18.32 -10.83 0.96
N ARG A 297 17.49 -10.68 2.01
CA ARG A 297 17.71 -11.36 3.30
C ARG A 297 17.60 -12.89 3.18
N LEU A 298 16.65 -13.37 2.38
CA LEU A 298 16.53 -14.80 2.12
C LEU A 298 17.78 -15.36 1.40
N ALA A 299 18.30 -14.62 0.41
CA ALA A 299 19.55 -15.00 -0.26
C ALA A 299 20.74 -15.08 0.71
N GLU A 300 20.87 -14.12 1.66
CA GLU A 300 21.89 -14.16 2.72
C GLU A 300 21.76 -15.43 3.61
N ARG A 301 20.53 -15.87 3.91
CA ARG A 301 20.28 -17.11 4.65
C ARG A 301 20.64 -18.35 3.82
N LEU A 302 20.37 -18.35 2.52
CA LEU A 302 20.74 -19.44 1.61
C LEU A 302 22.26 -19.59 1.45
N GLU A 303 23.00 -18.47 1.43
CA GLU A 303 24.48 -18.54 1.42
C GLU A 303 25.06 -19.22 2.67
N LYS A 304 24.41 -19.08 3.83
CA LYS A 304 24.80 -19.84 5.03
C LYS A 304 24.55 -21.34 4.83
N LEU A 305 23.42 -21.75 4.26
CA LEU A 305 23.18 -23.15 3.95
C LEU A 305 24.18 -23.72 2.94
N LYS A 306 24.64 -22.91 1.99
CA LYS A 306 25.73 -23.30 1.08
C LYS A 306 27.01 -23.60 1.83
N ALA A 307 27.38 -22.74 2.80
CA ALA A 307 28.56 -22.98 3.63
C ALA A 307 28.43 -24.20 4.53
N ASP A 308 27.25 -24.46 5.08
CA ASP A 308 27.02 -25.52 6.08
C ASP A 308 26.86 -26.92 5.43
N ILE A 309 26.12 -27.00 4.33
CA ILE A 309 25.72 -28.28 3.68
C ILE A 309 25.95 -28.33 2.17
N GLY A 310 26.64 -27.35 1.59
CA GLY A 310 26.90 -27.31 0.15
C GLY A 310 25.67 -26.98 -0.71
N LEU A 311 24.55 -26.57 -0.11
CA LEU A 311 23.32 -26.26 -0.83
C LEU A 311 23.43 -24.88 -1.51
N ALA A 312 23.99 -24.86 -2.72
CA ALA A 312 24.19 -23.65 -3.51
C ALA A 312 22.89 -23.29 -4.25
N ILE A 313 22.15 -22.30 -3.72
CA ILE A 313 20.98 -21.74 -4.38
C ILE A 313 21.26 -20.27 -4.64
N GLU A 314 21.48 -19.95 -5.89
CA GLU A 314 21.63 -18.56 -6.29
C GLU A 314 20.23 -18.01 -6.67
N LEU A 315 19.76 -17.05 -5.86
CA LEU A 315 18.57 -16.30 -6.21
C LEU A 315 18.99 -15.13 -7.10
N PRO A 316 18.44 -15.02 -8.32
CA PRO A 316 18.68 -13.85 -9.14
C PRO A 316 18.11 -12.62 -8.42
N ALA A 317 18.82 -11.50 -8.57
CA ALA A 317 18.41 -10.22 -7.97
C ALA A 317 17.07 -9.73 -8.54
N GLU A 318 16.80 -10.06 -9.82
CA GLU A 318 15.60 -9.71 -10.54
C GLU A 318 14.76 -10.94 -10.85
N GLY A 319 13.44 -10.80 -10.77
CA GLY A 319 12.46 -11.78 -11.18
C GLY A 319 11.35 -11.13 -11.99
N VAL A 320 11.03 -11.71 -13.13
CA VAL A 320 9.94 -11.26 -14.01
C VAL A 320 8.76 -12.21 -13.89
N LEU A 321 7.58 -11.67 -13.59
CA LEU A 321 6.37 -12.44 -13.46
C LEU A 321 5.95 -13.03 -14.82
N THR A 322 5.88 -14.35 -14.93
CA THR A 322 5.67 -15.05 -16.21
C THR A 322 4.21 -15.17 -16.63
N LYS A 323 3.28 -14.99 -15.70
CA LYS A 323 1.82 -15.01 -15.94
C LYS A 323 1.09 -14.12 -14.96
N ASP A 324 -0.14 -13.76 -15.28
CA ASP A 324 -1.04 -13.07 -14.36
C ASP A 324 -1.23 -13.89 -13.09
N THR A 325 -1.14 -13.21 -11.95
CA THR A 325 -1.21 -13.85 -10.62
C THR A 325 -2.34 -13.22 -9.82
N PRO A 326 -3.44 -13.95 -9.61
CA PRO A 326 -4.53 -13.50 -8.76
C PRO A 326 -4.13 -13.60 -7.28
N LEU A 327 -4.57 -12.63 -6.50
CA LEU A 327 -4.41 -12.54 -5.05
C LEU A 327 -5.74 -12.10 -4.45
N LYS A 328 -6.29 -12.90 -3.54
CA LYS A 328 -7.42 -12.49 -2.72
C LYS A 328 -6.93 -12.01 -1.37
N ALA A 329 -7.40 -10.86 -0.95
CA ALA A 329 -7.03 -10.24 0.30
C ALA A 329 -8.23 -9.56 0.96
N THR A 330 -8.14 -9.36 2.26
CA THR A 330 -9.05 -8.51 3.02
C THR A 330 -8.27 -7.35 3.62
N VAL A 331 -8.85 -6.17 3.61
CA VAL A 331 -8.32 -5.03 4.35
C VAL A 331 -9.24 -4.79 5.53
N SER A 332 -8.69 -4.84 6.72
CA SER A 332 -9.41 -4.59 7.97
C SER A 332 -8.46 -4.01 9.00
N ALA A 333 -8.91 -3.04 9.80
CA ALA A 333 -8.13 -2.39 10.85
C ALA A 333 -6.73 -1.91 10.38
N GLY A 334 -6.63 -1.39 9.16
CA GLY A 334 -5.38 -0.90 8.58
C GLY A 334 -4.38 -1.97 8.14
N ARG A 335 -4.82 -3.24 8.07
CA ARG A 335 -4.00 -4.37 7.62
C ARG A 335 -4.59 -4.99 6.36
N LEU A 336 -3.72 -5.33 5.42
CA LEU A 336 -4.04 -6.21 4.30
C LEU A 336 -3.67 -7.64 4.70
N VAL A 337 -4.62 -8.56 4.65
CA VAL A 337 -4.44 -9.98 5.00
C VAL A 337 -4.73 -10.83 3.77
N VAL A 338 -3.81 -11.73 3.45
CA VAL A 338 -3.95 -12.68 2.33
C VAL A 338 -4.99 -13.74 2.69
N ALA A 339 -6.04 -13.85 1.90
CA ALA A 339 -7.17 -14.75 2.17
C ALA A 339 -6.92 -16.19 1.72
N GLU A 340 -6.08 -16.40 0.71
CA GLU A 340 -5.76 -17.71 0.13
C GLU A 340 -4.26 -17.78 -0.19
N ASN A 341 -3.73 -19.00 -0.32
CA ASN A 341 -2.34 -19.17 -0.76
C ASN A 341 -2.14 -18.62 -2.18
N VAL A 342 -1.11 -17.82 -2.38
CA VAL A 342 -0.79 -17.21 -3.68
C VAL A 342 0.55 -17.71 -4.18
N LEU A 343 0.62 -18.03 -5.46
CA LEU A 343 1.86 -18.43 -6.12
C LEU A 343 2.28 -17.39 -7.15
N PHE A 344 3.39 -16.73 -6.91
CA PHE A 344 4.05 -15.80 -7.83
C PHE A 344 5.08 -16.55 -8.68
N PRO A 345 4.77 -16.86 -9.94
CA PRO A 345 5.68 -17.60 -10.83
C PRO A 345 6.61 -16.63 -11.56
N PHE A 346 7.80 -16.42 -11.01
CA PHE A 346 8.86 -15.71 -11.70
C PHE A 346 9.56 -16.65 -12.73
N ASP A 347 10.36 -16.07 -13.58
CA ASP A 347 11.07 -16.77 -14.67
C ASP A 347 12.05 -17.83 -14.15
N THR A 348 12.74 -17.56 -13.04
CA THR A 348 13.79 -18.43 -12.48
C THR A 348 13.39 -19.16 -11.20
N TYR A 349 12.39 -18.64 -10.48
CA TYR A 349 11.89 -19.22 -9.22
C TYR A 349 10.39 -18.96 -9.06
N ARG A 350 9.80 -19.53 -8.03
CA ARG A 350 8.42 -19.26 -7.62
C ARG A 350 8.40 -18.91 -6.16
N ILE A 351 7.59 -17.93 -5.79
CA ILE A 351 7.31 -17.62 -4.38
C ILE A 351 5.85 -17.93 -4.12
N ARG A 352 5.61 -18.84 -3.21
CA ARG A 352 4.29 -19.02 -2.63
C ARG A 352 4.21 -18.18 -1.36
N LEU A 353 3.19 -17.36 -1.26
CA LEU A 353 2.79 -16.66 -0.05
C LEU A 353 1.61 -17.41 0.56
N ASP A 354 1.72 -17.77 1.82
CA ASP A 354 0.70 -18.55 2.49
C ASP A 354 -0.44 -17.64 2.99
N LYS A 355 -1.63 -18.22 3.10
CA LYS A 355 -2.81 -17.60 3.71
C LYS A 355 -2.46 -17.03 5.09
N ASP A 356 -3.18 -15.98 5.50
CA ASP A 356 -3.02 -15.26 6.76
C ASP A 356 -1.71 -14.43 6.85
N SER A 357 -0.88 -14.40 5.79
CA SER A 357 0.18 -13.41 5.66
C SER A 357 -0.42 -12.01 5.61
N TRP A 358 0.19 -11.04 6.31
CA TRP A 358 -0.38 -9.71 6.41
C TRP A 358 0.66 -8.58 6.32
N LEU A 359 0.17 -7.39 5.92
CA LEU A 359 0.91 -6.12 5.87
C LEU A 359 0.08 -5.01 6.51
N ALA A 360 0.63 -4.31 7.49
CA ALA A 360 0.02 -3.11 8.07
C ALA A 360 0.46 -1.84 7.32
N PHE A 361 -0.49 -0.96 7.00
CA PHE A 361 -0.21 0.24 6.21
C PHE A 361 0.40 1.39 7.04
N GLY A 362 0.08 1.46 8.33
CA GLY A 362 0.49 2.58 9.20
C GLY A 362 1.97 2.57 9.54
N ASP A 363 2.44 1.47 10.08
CA ASP A 363 3.80 1.24 10.57
C ASP A 363 4.67 0.38 9.63
N GLU A 364 4.08 -0.05 8.49
CA GLU A 364 4.70 -0.90 7.48
C GLU A 364 5.20 -2.25 8.04
N GLN A 365 4.64 -2.71 9.17
CA GLN A 365 4.92 -4.02 9.74
C GLN A 365 4.27 -5.12 8.90
N HIS A 366 4.92 -6.26 8.81
CA HIS A 366 4.39 -7.41 8.09
C HIS A 366 4.74 -8.73 8.77
N VAL A 367 3.96 -9.75 8.45
CA VAL A 367 4.28 -11.16 8.64
C VAL A 367 3.93 -11.88 7.35
N PHE A 368 4.96 -12.38 6.67
CA PHE A 368 4.80 -13.19 5.47
C PHE A 368 5.34 -14.58 5.73
N ASP A 369 4.46 -15.55 5.74
CA ASP A 369 4.81 -16.96 5.68
C ASP A 369 4.80 -17.41 4.22
N GLY A 370 5.87 -18.06 3.78
CA GLY A 370 5.98 -18.40 2.38
C GLY A 370 6.94 -19.55 2.08
N ARG A 371 7.01 -19.89 0.80
CA ARG A 371 7.93 -20.89 0.27
C ARG A 371 8.58 -20.41 -1.00
N LEU A 372 9.89 -20.51 -1.02
CA LEU A 372 10.67 -20.37 -2.24
C LEU A 372 10.73 -21.73 -2.93
N GLN A 373 10.29 -21.81 -4.18
CA GLN A 373 10.43 -22.98 -5.03
C GLN A 373 11.39 -22.65 -6.18
N ALA A 374 12.51 -23.35 -6.22
CA ALA A 374 13.49 -23.18 -7.29
C ALA A 374 13.01 -23.85 -8.59
N SER A 375 13.52 -23.39 -9.73
CA SER A 375 13.30 -24.06 -11.03
C SER A 375 13.97 -25.44 -11.05
N THR A 376 13.61 -26.27 -12.02
CA THR A 376 14.21 -27.60 -12.19
C THR A 376 15.73 -27.52 -12.35
N GLU A 377 16.23 -26.55 -13.12
CA GLU A 377 17.65 -26.39 -13.35
C GLU A 377 18.41 -25.95 -12.09
N VAL A 378 17.88 -24.94 -11.37
CA VAL A 378 18.45 -24.48 -10.09
C VAL A 378 18.42 -25.60 -9.05
N SER A 379 17.32 -26.36 -8.97
CA SER A 379 17.22 -27.51 -8.08
C SER A 379 18.26 -28.58 -8.39
N ARG A 380 18.47 -28.93 -9.66
CA ARG A 380 19.48 -29.90 -10.10
C ARG A 380 20.90 -29.43 -9.71
N LYS A 381 21.27 -28.19 -10.05
CA LYS A 381 22.60 -27.64 -9.71
C LYS A 381 22.85 -27.62 -8.21
N ALA A 382 21.84 -27.25 -7.41
CA ALA A 382 21.95 -27.22 -5.96
C ALA A 382 22.13 -28.64 -5.38
N LEU A 383 21.43 -29.64 -5.91
CA LEU A 383 21.58 -31.05 -5.51
C LEU A 383 22.97 -31.59 -5.87
N GLU A 384 23.46 -31.29 -7.06
CA GLU A 384 24.84 -31.61 -7.48
C GLU A 384 25.87 -30.99 -6.53
N GLY A 385 25.65 -29.73 -6.12
CA GLY A 385 26.49 -29.03 -5.16
C GLY A 385 26.55 -29.71 -3.77
N VAL A 386 25.39 -30.11 -3.24
CA VAL A 386 25.32 -30.89 -1.98
C VAL A 386 26.06 -32.22 -2.12
N THR A 387 25.79 -32.96 -3.20
CA THR A 387 26.44 -34.23 -3.44
C THR A 387 27.97 -34.08 -3.56
N ALA A 388 28.46 -33.10 -4.33
CA ALA A 388 29.89 -32.83 -4.46
C ALA A 388 30.55 -32.40 -3.16
N PHE A 389 29.88 -31.57 -2.34
CA PHE A 389 30.37 -31.10 -1.06
C PHE A 389 30.64 -32.27 -0.08
N PHE A 390 29.74 -33.24 -0.04
CA PHE A 390 29.88 -34.40 0.84
C PHE A 390 30.72 -35.53 0.20
N ALA A 391 30.65 -35.74 -1.10
CA ALA A 391 31.48 -36.74 -1.80
C ALA A 391 33.00 -36.40 -1.70
N GLY A 392 33.36 -35.13 -1.67
CA GLY A 392 34.73 -34.69 -1.40
C GLY A 392 35.25 -35.06 0.02
N LYS A 393 34.31 -35.42 0.94
CA LYS A 393 34.63 -35.88 2.28
C LYS A 393 34.56 -37.40 2.38
N ASP A 394 33.46 -38.00 1.95
CA ASP A 394 33.25 -39.46 1.89
C ASP A 394 32.02 -39.74 1.00
N SER A 395 32.09 -40.75 0.13
CA SER A 395 31.02 -41.14 -0.80
C SER A 395 29.78 -41.69 -0.06
N LYS A 396 29.96 -42.43 1.04
CA LYS A 396 28.88 -42.93 1.89
C LYS A 396 28.16 -41.81 2.61
N LEU A 397 28.90 -40.78 3.07
CA LEU A 397 28.36 -39.61 3.68
C LEU A 397 27.42 -38.85 2.70
N ALA A 398 27.81 -38.75 1.45
CA ALA A 398 26.96 -38.15 0.41
C ALA A 398 25.63 -38.93 0.23
N GLU A 399 25.65 -40.25 0.28
CA GLU A 399 24.44 -41.08 0.17
C GLU A 399 23.50 -40.90 1.39
N ILE A 400 24.05 -40.89 2.60
CA ILE A 400 23.28 -40.71 3.84
C ILE A 400 22.65 -39.30 3.87
N VAL A 401 23.39 -38.27 3.48
CA VAL A 401 22.87 -36.89 3.41
C VAL A 401 21.80 -36.73 2.35
N ASN A 402 22.01 -37.33 1.17
CA ASN A 402 20.99 -37.35 0.10
C ASN A 402 19.67 -37.97 0.58
N LYS A 403 19.74 -39.05 1.31
CA LYS A 403 18.55 -39.75 1.84
C LYS A 403 17.83 -38.92 2.92
N ASN A 404 18.56 -38.40 3.89
CA ASN A 404 17.98 -37.78 5.09
C ASN A 404 17.70 -36.29 4.94
N VAL A 405 18.61 -35.49 4.35
CA VAL A 405 18.50 -34.05 4.24
C VAL A 405 17.69 -33.66 2.99
N LEU A 406 18.06 -34.21 1.81
CA LEU A 406 17.42 -33.79 0.58
C LEU A 406 15.95 -34.18 0.51
N SER A 407 15.56 -35.28 1.15
CA SER A 407 14.14 -35.68 1.24
C SER A 407 13.27 -34.64 1.97
N LYS A 408 13.85 -33.77 2.82
CA LYS A 408 13.12 -32.74 3.57
C LYS A 408 13.00 -31.41 2.84
N ILE A 409 13.90 -31.14 1.89
CA ILE A 409 13.96 -29.90 1.13
C ILE A 409 13.43 -30.03 -0.30
N LEU A 410 13.10 -31.25 -0.73
CA LEU A 410 12.55 -31.52 -2.04
C LEU A 410 11.03 -31.77 -1.99
N THR A 411 10.36 -31.29 -3.01
CA THR A 411 8.97 -31.69 -3.30
C THR A 411 8.95 -33.09 -3.96
N ASP A 412 7.74 -33.68 -4.08
CA ASP A 412 7.53 -34.94 -4.82
C ASP A 412 8.07 -34.88 -6.27
N LYS A 413 8.11 -33.69 -6.86
CA LYS A 413 8.68 -33.44 -8.19
C LYS A 413 10.19 -33.17 -8.19
N ARG A 414 10.87 -33.43 -7.10
CA ARG A 414 12.30 -33.16 -6.88
C ARG A 414 12.70 -31.69 -7.08
N LEU A 415 11.78 -30.75 -6.85
CA LEU A 415 12.08 -29.32 -6.83
C LEU A 415 12.40 -28.87 -5.41
N LEU A 416 13.43 -28.06 -5.26
CA LEU A 416 13.74 -27.43 -4.00
C LEU A 416 12.59 -26.54 -3.54
N SER A 417 12.15 -26.74 -2.30
CA SER A 417 11.07 -25.99 -1.67
C SER A 417 11.47 -25.58 -0.27
N ILE A 418 11.81 -24.32 -0.08
CA ILE A 418 12.34 -23.77 1.16
C ILE A 418 11.31 -22.86 1.80
N PRO A 419 10.69 -23.28 2.90
CA PRO A 419 9.74 -22.44 3.63
C PRO A 419 10.51 -21.38 4.45
N PHE A 420 10.04 -20.14 4.36
CA PHE A 420 10.59 -19.01 5.08
C PHE A 420 9.49 -18.20 5.78
N GLN A 421 9.88 -17.42 6.77
CA GLN A 421 9.07 -16.39 7.40
C GLN A 421 9.79 -15.06 7.29
N SER A 422 9.07 -14.00 6.96
CA SER A 422 9.55 -12.63 6.92
C SER A 422 8.70 -11.78 7.86
N THR A 423 9.33 -11.05 8.78
CA THR A 423 8.63 -10.25 9.79
C THR A 423 9.27 -8.88 9.95
N GLY A 424 8.60 -7.98 10.65
CA GLY A 424 9.10 -6.65 10.95
C GLY A 424 8.75 -5.60 9.90
N GLU A 425 9.52 -4.53 9.81
CA GLU A 425 9.30 -3.45 8.84
C GLU A 425 9.66 -3.92 7.43
N ILE A 426 8.78 -3.67 6.44
CA ILE A 426 8.95 -4.15 5.06
C ILE A 426 10.25 -3.68 4.39
N GLY A 427 10.78 -2.52 4.82
CA GLY A 427 12.06 -1.99 4.35
C GLY A 427 13.30 -2.66 4.99
N HIS A 428 13.14 -3.25 6.16
CA HIS A 428 14.20 -3.90 6.95
C HIS A 428 13.68 -5.19 7.57
N PRO A 429 13.27 -6.17 6.75
CA PRO A 429 12.68 -7.40 7.25
C PRO A 429 13.69 -8.26 8.00
N ASP A 430 13.22 -8.95 9.02
CA ASP A 430 13.89 -10.13 9.55
C ASP A 430 13.34 -11.35 8.81
N VAL A 431 14.23 -12.06 8.12
CA VAL A 431 13.87 -13.23 7.31
C VAL A 431 14.62 -14.45 7.83
N ASP A 432 13.87 -15.49 8.13
CA ASP A 432 14.44 -16.76 8.57
C ASP A 432 13.69 -17.94 7.94
N PHE A 433 14.29 -19.12 8.05
CA PHE A 433 13.58 -20.36 7.69
C PHE A 433 12.48 -20.63 8.70
N SER A 434 11.36 -21.21 8.24
CA SER A 434 10.28 -21.51 9.15
C SER A 434 10.72 -22.44 10.28
N PRO A 435 10.21 -22.28 11.52
CA PRO A 435 10.61 -23.08 12.67
C PRO A 435 10.54 -24.58 12.40
N LYS A 436 9.47 -25.06 11.80
CA LYS A 436 9.26 -26.46 11.42
C LYS A 436 10.34 -26.98 10.44
N PHE A 437 10.78 -26.12 9.52
CA PHE A 437 11.83 -26.49 8.58
C PHE A 437 13.18 -26.58 9.28
N ARG A 438 13.52 -25.66 10.16
CA ARG A 438 14.74 -25.70 10.99
C ARG A 438 14.77 -26.97 11.85
N GLU A 439 13.68 -27.30 12.53
CA GLU A 439 13.55 -28.54 13.31
C GLU A 439 13.73 -29.79 12.44
N SER A 440 13.10 -29.80 11.26
CA SER A 440 13.20 -30.91 10.29
C SER A 440 14.63 -31.07 9.77
N LEU A 441 15.32 -29.96 9.45
CA LEU A 441 16.71 -29.96 9.01
C LEU A 441 17.65 -30.41 10.13
N ASN A 442 17.46 -29.90 11.34
CA ASN A 442 18.23 -30.31 12.52
C ASN A 442 18.01 -31.81 12.85
N GLY A 443 16.78 -32.30 12.73
CA GLY A 443 16.46 -33.71 12.88
C GLY A 443 17.18 -34.57 11.83
N ALA A 444 17.10 -34.18 10.56
CA ALA A 444 17.79 -34.86 9.48
C ALA A 444 19.33 -34.91 9.68
N MET A 445 19.92 -33.82 10.19
CA MET A 445 21.36 -33.79 10.49
C MET A 445 21.72 -34.67 11.68
N LYS A 446 20.85 -34.79 12.70
CA LYS A 446 21.03 -35.75 13.79
C LYS A 446 20.95 -37.21 13.32
N ASP A 447 20.03 -37.50 12.39
CA ASP A 447 19.92 -38.80 11.78
C ASP A 447 21.16 -39.14 10.96
N VAL A 448 21.69 -38.19 10.18
CA VAL A 448 22.98 -38.31 9.49
C VAL A 448 24.10 -38.63 10.47
N ALA A 449 24.20 -37.89 11.58
CA ALA A 449 25.22 -38.11 12.59
C ALA A 449 25.08 -39.50 13.25
N LYS A 450 23.86 -39.96 13.51
CA LYS A 450 23.57 -41.28 14.06
C LYS A 450 23.97 -42.39 13.10
N ASP A 451 23.60 -42.28 11.82
CA ASP A 451 23.92 -43.28 10.79
C ASP A 451 25.44 -43.36 10.59
N LEU A 452 26.15 -42.22 10.65
CA LEU A 452 27.61 -42.18 10.62
C LEU A 452 28.27 -42.82 11.83
N LEU A 453 27.73 -42.62 13.03
CA LEU A 453 28.24 -43.24 14.25
C LEU A 453 28.06 -44.76 14.22
N LEU A 454 26.94 -45.26 13.67
CA LEU A 454 26.70 -46.68 13.48
C LEU A 454 27.67 -47.31 12.46
N ASP A 455 27.98 -46.60 11.37
CA ASP A 455 28.96 -47.03 10.38
C ASP A 455 30.40 -46.98 10.91
N ALA A 456 30.75 -45.95 11.68
CA ALA A 456 32.06 -45.86 12.36
C ALA A 456 32.27 -46.94 13.41
N ALA A 457 31.24 -47.38 14.11
CA ALA A 457 31.29 -48.50 15.05
C ALA A 457 31.54 -49.83 14.35
N SER A 458 31.28 -49.92 13.06
CA SER A 458 31.56 -51.11 12.25
C SER A 458 32.94 -51.16 11.59
N GLY A 459 33.87 -50.18 11.85
CA GLY A 459 35.29 -50.30 11.46
C GLY A 459 35.92 -49.12 10.76
N GLY A 460 35.37 -47.89 10.82
CA GLY A 460 35.91 -46.75 10.11
C GLY A 460 36.44 -45.60 10.96
N ASP A 461 37.73 -45.62 11.32
CA ASP A 461 38.38 -44.54 12.10
C ASP A 461 38.45 -43.19 11.38
N ALA A 462 38.39 -43.15 10.05
CA ALA A 462 38.38 -41.91 9.24
C ALA A 462 37.12 -41.07 9.41
N LEU A 463 35.99 -41.68 9.79
CA LEU A 463 34.69 -41.02 9.91
C LEU A 463 34.50 -40.24 11.22
N LYS A 464 35.25 -40.57 12.29
CA LYS A 464 35.15 -39.87 13.60
C LYS A 464 35.47 -38.39 13.48
N GLY A 465 36.51 -38.00 12.74
CA GLY A 465 36.87 -36.59 12.54
C GLY A 465 35.86 -35.76 11.75
N ALA A 466 35.20 -36.41 10.81
CA ALA A 466 34.11 -35.77 10.02
C ALA A 466 32.85 -35.57 10.87
N VAL A 467 32.49 -36.50 11.72
CA VAL A 467 31.36 -36.43 12.68
C VAL A 467 31.55 -35.30 13.69
N ASP A 468 32.76 -35.21 14.29
CA ASP A 468 33.06 -34.15 15.25
C ASP A 468 33.06 -32.77 14.63
N THR A 469 33.49 -32.61 13.39
CA THR A 469 33.47 -31.34 12.67
C THR A 469 32.01 -30.92 12.31
N LEU A 470 31.17 -31.86 11.88
CA LEU A 470 29.76 -31.61 11.59
C LEU A 470 28.95 -31.29 12.85
N LEU A 471 29.12 -32.09 13.91
CA LEU A 471 28.41 -31.87 15.18
C LEU A 471 28.86 -30.56 15.87
N ASN A 472 30.13 -30.25 15.89
CA ASN A 472 30.62 -29.01 16.49
C ASN A 472 30.23 -27.77 15.69
N GLY A 473 30.20 -27.82 14.36
CA GLY A 473 29.73 -26.74 13.52
C GLY A 473 28.24 -26.44 13.72
N PHE A 474 27.42 -27.49 13.73
CA PHE A 474 25.95 -27.36 13.86
C PHE A 474 25.50 -27.03 15.28
N LEU A 475 26.10 -27.69 16.32
CA LEU A 475 25.76 -27.44 17.73
C LEU A 475 26.18 -26.05 18.18
N LYS A 476 27.27 -25.51 17.64
CA LYS A 476 27.73 -24.16 17.94
C LYS A 476 26.80 -23.09 17.36
N ASN A 477 26.27 -23.33 16.16
CA ASN A 477 25.31 -22.44 15.53
C ASN A 477 23.93 -22.53 16.20
N ALA A 478 23.43 -23.71 16.52
CA ALA A 478 22.16 -23.92 17.22
C ALA A 478 22.16 -23.31 18.64
N LYS A 479 23.28 -23.32 19.34
CA LYS A 479 23.42 -22.64 20.65
C LYS A 479 23.50 -21.13 20.55
N LYS A 480 24.04 -20.59 19.47
CA LYS A 480 24.13 -19.14 19.23
C LYS A 480 22.79 -18.52 18.90
N ASP A 481 21.96 -19.27 18.14
CA ASP A 481 20.60 -18.85 17.78
C ASP A 481 19.64 -18.94 18.98
N ALA A 482 19.80 -19.96 19.85
CA ALA A 482 19.03 -20.06 21.11
C ALA A 482 19.42 -19.03 22.18
N ALA A 483 20.63 -18.48 22.14
CA ALA A 483 21.09 -17.45 23.07
C ALA A 483 20.71 -16.02 22.62
N GLY A 484 20.28 -15.83 21.38
CA GLY A 484 19.85 -14.53 20.81
C GLY A 484 18.40 -14.15 21.11
N GLU A 485 17.56 -15.08 21.51
CA GLU A 485 16.15 -14.82 21.90
C GLU A 485 16.03 -14.44 23.38
N LYS A 486 16.47 -13.22 23.76
CA LYS A 486 15.88 -12.57 24.92
C LYS A 486 14.75 -11.67 24.44
N PRO A 487 13.49 -11.93 24.82
CA PRO A 487 12.41 -11.00 24.56
C PRO A 487 12.73 -9.69 25.30
N GLY A 488 12.93 -8.63 24.53
CA GLY A 488 13.00 -7.28 25.07
C GLY A 488 11.68 -6.97 25.79
N LYS A 489 11.84 -6.55 27.06
CA LYS A 489 10.76 -6.03 27.91
C LYS A 489 10.21 -4.72 27.34
#